data_df13aa1e75e24a393957d764f3203d3b
#
_entry.id   df13aa1e75e24a393957d764f3203d3b
#
_cell.length_a   1.000
_cell.length_b   1.000
_cell.length_c   1.000
_cell.angle_alpha   90.00
_cell.angle_beta   90.00
_cell.angle_gamma   90.00
#
_symmetry.space_group_name_H-M   'P 1'
#
loop_
_entity.id
_entity.type
_entity.pdbx_description
1 polymer ?
#
loop_
_entity_poly.entity_id
_entity_poly.type
_entity_poly.pdbx_seq_one_letter_code
_entity_poly.pdbx_strand_id
1 'polypeptide(L)'
;MRFAWGCRTIAAMWYRARPDLSLKPALEELARRDDDIAVAYALCGLPATRNRKPGFPGLVRIIVGQQVSAGAAAAISGRLDALVPAMTSEAMLKATEARLRRAGLSRAKIVYIKNLAREIDSGRLDLTAIARMDDDAAMAALRAHKGIGRWSAELYLLFSLKRPDVWPAGDLAVRMALRKLMRLRAAPDEKRMDRIAEPWRPYRSAAALFLWHYYRHPGIPGV
;
A
#
# COMPACT_ATOMS: atom_id res chain seq x y z
N MET A 1 3.43 38.45 13.67
CA MET A 1 3.04 37.90 12.36
C MET A 1 3.14 36.39 12.42
N ARG A 2 1.99 35.71 12.49
CA ARG A 2 1.91 34.25 12.56
C ARG A 2 1.76 33.69 11.14
N PHE A 3 2.74 32.99 10.63
CA PHE A 3 2.63 32.22 9.38
C PHE A 3 1.89 30.91 9.64
N ALA A 4 0.59 30.90 9.40
CA ALA A 4 -0.22 29.71 9.31
C ALA A 4 -0.13 29.18 7.86
N TRP A 5 0.83 28.31 7.58
CA TRP A 5 0.90 27.57 6.32
C TRP A 5 0.07 26.30 6.41
N GLY A 6 -0.96 26.29 5.75
CA GLY A 6 -1.85 25.46 5.01
C GLY A 6 -1.57 23.95 5.00
N CYS A 7 -1.81 23.25 6.13
CA CYS A 7 -1.91 21.77 6.16
C CYS A 7 -3.28 21.27 5.64
N ARG A 8 -4.13 22.16 5.10
CA ARG A 8 -5.52 21.85 4.69
C ARG A 8 -5.70 21.27 3.30
N THR A 9 -4.72 21.41 2.39
CA THR A 9 -4.97 21.20 0.96
C THR A 9 -4.75 19.75 0.50
N ILE A 10 -3.86 18.98 1.14
CA ILE A 10 -3.52 17.62 0.72
C ILE A 10 -4.50 16.60 1.30
N ALA A 11 -4.91 16.76 2.56
CA ALA A 11 -5.94 15.90 3.17
C ALA A 11 -7.30 16.03 2.47
N ALA A 12 -7.68 17.25 2.05
CA ALA A 12 -8.94 17.51 1.36
C ALA A 12 -8.99 16.91 -0.07
N MET A 13 -7.85 16.77 -0.74
CA MET A 13 -7.79 16.20 -2.10
C MET A 13 -7.98 14.67 -2.09
N TRP A 14 -7.60 13.98 -0.99
CA TRP A 14 -7.80 12.54 -0.82
C TRP A 14 -9.20 12.18 -0.30
N TYR A 15 -9.86 13.10 0.40
CA TYR A 15 -11.21 12.90 0.95
C TYR A 15 -12.32 13.01 -0.10
N ARG A 16 -12.04 13.57 -1.29
CA ARG A 16 -12.98 13.66 -2.42
C ARG A 16 -12.98 12.44 -3.35
N ALA A 17 -12.15 11.44 -3.08
CA ALA A 17 -12.21 10.20 -3.84
C ALA A 17 -13.53 9.46 -3.55
N ARG A 18 -14.16 8.92 -4.60
CA ARG A 18 -15.43 8.18 -4.46
C ARG A 18 -15.23 6.97 -3.55
N PRO A 19 -16.20 6.65 -2.67
CA PRO A 19 -16.18 5.43 -1.87
C PRO A 19 -16.03 4.19 -2.75
N ASP A 20 -15.26 3.22 -2.29
CA ASP A 20 -15.14 1.92 -2.97
C ASP A 20 -16.29 1.00 -2.59
N LEU A 21 -17.36 1.05 -3.38
CA LEU A 21 -18.55 0.24 -3.12
C LEU A 21 -18.29 -1.28 -3.17
N SER A 22 -17.20 -1.72 -3.82
CA SER A 22 -16.84 -3.14 -3.86
C SER A 22 -16.39 -3.69 -2.50
N LEU A 23 -15.97 -2.80 -1.57
CA LEU A 23 -15.58 -3.17 -0.22
C LEU A 23 -16.76 -3.26 0.76
N LYS A 24 -17.93 -2.75 0.38
CA LYS A 24 -19.09 -2.66 1.28
C LYS A 24 -19.49 -4.01 1.88
N PRO A 25 -19.71 -5.09 1.11
CA PRO A 25 -20.12 -6.37 1.68
C PRO A 25 -19.10 -6.94 2.68
N ALA A 26 -17.80 -6.81 2.37
CA ALA A 26 -16.75 -7.30 3.24
C ALA A 26 -16.67 -6.49 4.55
N LEU A 27 -16.85 -5.16 4.48
CA LEU A 27 -16.81 -4.30 5.67
C LEU A 27 -18.07 -4.46 6.54
N GLU A 28 -19.23 -4.67 5.95
CA GLU A 28 -20.46 -4.99 6.67
C GLU A 28 -20.33 -6.34 7.43
N GLU A 29 -19.72 -7.33 6.80
CA GLU A 29 -19.46 -8.62 7.45
C GLU A 29 -18.42 -8.49 8.57
N LEU A 30 -17.36 -7.71 8.37
CA LEU A 30 -16.38 -7.42 9.42
C LEU A 30 -17.02 -6.67 10.59
N ALA A 31 -17.85 -5.68 10.32
CA ALA A 31 -18.58 -4.93 11.35
C ALA A 31 -19.57 -5.83 12.15
N ARG A 32 -20.12 -6.87 11.51
CA ARG A 32 -20.97 -7.86 12.20
C ARG A 32 -20.16 -8.77 13.14
N ARG A 33 -18.86 -8.98 12.87
CA ARG A 33 -17.97 -9.87 13.65
C ARG A 33 -17.16 -9.14 14.71
N ASP A 34 -16.98 -7.82 14.59
CA ASP A 34 -16.05 -7.04 15.41
C ASP A 34 -16.66 -5.68 15.73
N ASP A 35 -16.99 -5.49 17.02
CA ASP A 35 -17.66 -4.28 17.51
C ASP A 35 -16.81 -3.03 17.35
N ASP A 36 -15.48 -3.11 17.50
CA ASP A 36 -14.59 -1.96 17.30
C ASP A 36 -14.60 -1.53 15.82
N ILE A 37 -14.62 -2.50 14.89
CA ILE A 37 -14.81 -2.20 13.46
C ILE A 37 -16.20 -1.62 13.19
N ALA A 38 -17.27 -2.15 13.81
CA ALA A 38 -18.63 -1.66 13.63
C ALA A 38 -18.74 -0.17 14.00
N VAL A 39 -18.26 0.21 15.17
CA VAL A 39 -18.27 1.59 15.67
C VAL A 39 -17.45 2.51 14.75
N ALA A 40 -16.27 2.09 14.37
CA ALA A 40 -15.39 2.86 13.48
C ALA A 40 -15.97 3.00 12.07
N TYR A 41 -16.62 1.96 11.55
CA TYR A 41 -17.24 1.98 10.22
C TYR A 41 -18.45 2.92 10.18
N ALA A 42 -19.28 2.91 11.24
CA ALA A 42 -20.37 3.87 11.38
C ALA A 42 -19.88 5.33 11.40
N LEU A 43 -18.71 5.60 11.99
CA LEU A 43 -18.11 6.93 12.06
C LEU A 43 -17.45 7.36 10.75
N CYS A 44 -16.65 6.49 10.13
CA CYS A 44 -15.75 6.83 9.03
C CYS A 44 -16.35 6.54 7.65
N GLY A 45 -17.33 5.64 7.56
CA GLY A 45 -17.91 5.17 6.32
C GLY A 45 -16.92 4.35 5.46
N LEU A 46 -17.24 4.22 4.18
CA LEU A 46 -16.46 3.44 3.23
C LEU A 46 -15.14 4.14 2.85
N PRO A 47 -14.02 3.39 2.79
CA PRO A 47 -12.78 3.92 2.27
C PRO A 47 -12.88 4.28 0.79
N ALA A 48 -12.06 5.26 0.39
CA ALA A 48 -11.94 5.62 -1.01
C ALA A 48 -11.19 4.55 -1.81
N THR A 49 -11.58 4.40 -3.06
CA THR A 49 -10.92 3.48 -4.00
C THR A 49 -9.43 3.77 -4.13
N ARG A 50 -8.61 2.75 -3.99
CA ARG A 50 -7.16 2.78 -4.20
C ARG A 50 -6.78 1.71 -5.21
N ASN A 51 -6.72 2.09 -6.48
CA ASN A 51 -6.28 1.20 -7.53
C ASN A 51 -4.82 1.46 -7.89
N ARG A 52 -4.00 0.43 -7.89
CA ARG A 52 -2.67 0.45 -8.50
C ARG A 52 -2.70 -0.43 -9.75
N LYS A 53 -2.07 0.04 -10.82
CA LYS A 53 -1.90 -0.77 -12.03
C LYS A 53 -1.13 -2.05 -11.68
N PRO A 54 -1.55 -3.23 -12.12
CA PRO A 54 -0.77 -4.45 -11.96
C PRO A 54 0.52 -4.39 -12.79
N GLY A 55 1.39 -5.38 -12.60
CA GLY A 55 2.64 -5.48 -13.34
C GLY A 55 3.76 -4.58 -12.80
N PHE A 56 4.76 -4.31 -13.63
CA PHE A 56 5.94 -3.53 -13.27
C PHE A 56 5.61 -2.14 -12.69
N PRO A 57 4.66 -1.36 -13.24
CA PRO A 57 4.30 -0.06 -12.66
C PRO A 57 3.86 -0.16 -11.19
N GLY A 58 3.11 -1.20 -10.83
CA GLY A 58 2.67 -1.45 -9.45
C GLY A 58 3.85 -1.67 -8.50
N LEU A 59 4.80 -2.53 -8.90
CA LEU A 59 6.02 -2.79 -8.11
C LEU A 59 6.87 -1.53 -7.94
N VAL A 60 7.06 -0.76 -9.01
CA VAL A 60 7.80 0.51 -8.95
C VAL A 60 7.18 1.45 -7.92
N ARG A 61 5.84 1.61 -7.91
CA ARG A 61 5.14 2.46 -6.93
C ARG A 61 5.34 1.99 -5.50
N ILE A 62 5.34 0.69 -5.28
CA ILE A 62 5.57 0.12 -3.94
C ILE A 62 6.99 0.40 -3.48
N ILE A 63 8.01 0.18 -4.33
CA ILE A 63 9.41 0.46 -3.99
C ILE A 63 9.63 1.96 -3.75
N VAL A 64 9.03 2.83 -4.56
CA VAL A 64 9.06 4.29 -4.32
C VAL A 64 8.52 4.64 -2.94
N GLY A 65 7.44 3.97 -2.50
CA GLY A 65 6.80 4.18 -1.20
C GLY A 65 7.52 3.63 0.01
N GLN A 66 8.55 2.78 -0.15
CA GLN A 66 9.28 2.22 1.00
C GLN A 66 9.94 3.31 1.84
N GLN A 67 9.75 3.27 3.17
CA GLN A 67 10.41 4.15 4.15
C GLN A 67 10.30 5.67 3.87
N VAL A 68 9.23 6.11 3.23
CA VAL A 68 8.94 7.52 3.01
C VAL A 68 7.48 7.84 3.32
N SER A 69 7.19 9.11 3.60
CA SER A 69 5.80 9.54 3.78
C SER A 69 4.99 9.43 2.48
N ALA A 70 3.66 9.32 2.60
CA ALA A 70 2.77 9.25 1.44
C ALA A 70 2.92 10.47 0.51
N GLY A 71 3.14 11.67 1.08
CA GLY A 71 3.38 12.90 0.30
C GLY A 71 4.70 12.85 -0.48
N ALA A 72 5.78 12.39 0.18
CA ALA A 72 7.08 12.20 -0.48
C ALA A 72 6.99 11.14 -1.59
N ALA A 73 6.33 10.01 -1.33
CA ALA A 73 6.11 8.98 -2.33
C ALA A 73 5.33 9.50 -3.55
N ALA A 74 4.28 10.31 -3.34
CA ALA A 74 3.49 10.92 -4.40
C ALA A 74 4.33 11.90 -5.24
N ALA A 75 5.12 12.76 -4.60
CA ALA A 75 5.98 13.71 -5.29
C ALA A 75 7.07 13.02 -6.12
N ILE A 76 7.74 11.99 -5.58
CA ILE A 76 8.73 11.18 -6.31
C ILE A 76 8.05 10.47 -7.48
N SER A 77 6.88 9.89 -7.25
CA SER A 77 6.11 9.20 -8.29
C SER A 77 5.75 10.11 -9.45
N GLY A 78 5.26 11.33 -9.19
CA GLY A 78 4.92 12.30 -10.23
C GLY A 78 6.14 12.69 -11.08
N ARG A 79 7.31 12.93 -10.45
CA ARG A 79 8.55 13.20 -11.21
C ARG A 79 9.01 11.98 -12.03
N LEU A 80 8.83 10.78 -11.49
CA LEU A 80 9.18 9.55 -12.19
C LEU A 80 8.26 9.29 -13.38
N ASP A 81 6.96 9.61 -13.28
CA ASP A 81 6.01 9.53 -14.39
C ASP A 81 6.38 10.48 -15.54
N ALA A 82 6.76 11.69 -15.21
CA ALA A 82 7.24 12.65 -16.22
C ALA A 82 8.54 12.18 -16.88
N LEU A 83 9.40 11.48 -16.14
CA LEU A 83 10.69 10.99 -16.62
C LEU A 83 10.57 9.72 -17.48
N VAL A 84 9.67 8.81 -17.10
CA VAL A 84 9.46 7.49 -17.72
C VAL A 84 7.95 7.29 -17.96
N PRO A 85 7.34 8.00 -18.91
CA PRO A 85 5.88 7.99 -19.09
C PRO A 85 5.29 6.60 -19.37
N ALA A 86 5.99 5.78 -20.13
CA ALA A 86 5.54 4.41 -20.44
C ALA A 86 5.58 3.47 -19.22
N MET A 87 6.42 3.76 -18.22
CA MET A 87 6.64 2.97 -17.00
C MET A 87 6.80 1.46 -17.28
N THR A 88 7.48 1.12 -18.39
CA THR A 88 7.83 -0.26 -18.74
C THR A 88 9.21 -0.63 -18.22
N SER A 89 9.51 -1.94 -18.13
CA SER A 89 10.84 -2.43 -17.76
C SER A 89 11.92 -1.91 -18.71
N GLU A 90 11.68 -1.96 -20.01
CA GLU A 90 12.58 -1.46 -21.05
C GLU A 90 12.86 0.04 -20.90
N ALA A 91 11.83 0.87 -20.77
CA ALA A 91 11.98 2.31 -20.58
C ALA A 91 12.75 2.66 -19.30
N MET A 92 12.52 1.90 -18.23
CA MET A 92 13.23 2.06 -16.97
C MET A 92 14.72 1.69 -17.08
N LEU A 93 15.06 0.67 -17.85
CA LEU A 93 16.45 0.28 -18.12
C LEU A 93 17.21 1.36 -18.92
N LYS A 94 16.53 2.03 -19.86
CA LYS A 94 17.11 3.13 -20.66
C LYS A 94 17.31 4.42 -19.83
N ALA A 95 16.55 4.62 -18.74
CA ALA A 95 16.72 5.79 -17.89
C ALA A 95 18.07 5.75 -17.13
N THR A 96 18.86 6.82 -17.21
CA THR A 96 20.15 6.90 -16.52
C THR A 96 19.97 7.03 -15.01
N GLU A 97 20.94 6.54 -14.23
CA GLU A 97 20.92 6.68 -12.76
C GLU A 97 20.80 8.13 -12.31
N ALA A 98 21.54 9.03 -12.97
CA ALA A 98 21.51 10.46 -12.67
C ALA A 98 20.09 11.06 -12.84
N ARG A 99 19.35 10.67 -13.88
CA ARG A 99 17.98 11.10 -14.09
C ARG A 99 17.04 10.56 -13.02
N LEU A 100 17.16 9.27 -12.67
CA LEU A 100 16.36 8.63 -11.63
C LEU A 100 16.62 9.23 -10.24
N ARG A 101 17.87 9.59 -9.93
CA ARG A 101 18.22 10.33 -8.70
C ARG A 101 17.57 11.71 -8.66
N ARG A 102 17.57 12.46 -9.76
CA ARG A 102 16.86 13.75 -9.85
C ARG A 102 15.35 13.62 -9.64
N ALA A 103 14.75 12.48 -10.00
CA ALA A 103 13.36 12.21 -9.66
C ALA A 103 13.14 11.97 -8.15
N GLY A 104 14.21 11.78 -7.36
CA GLY A 104 14.16 11.61 -5.90
C GLY A 104 14.31 10.15 -5.44
N LEU A 105 14.75 9.24 -6.31
CA LEU A 105 15.01 7.86 -5.93
C LEU A 105 16.37 7.75 -5.20
N SER A 106 16.39 7.00 -4.10
CA SER A 106 17.66 6.62 -3.45
C SER A 106 18.43 5.61 -4.33
N ARG A 107 19.74 5.50 -4.11
CA ARG A 107 20.58 4.53 -4.84
C ARG A 107 20.04 3.10 -4.71
N ALA A 108 19.64 2.69 -3.51
CA ALA A 108 19.09 1.36 -3.27
C ALA A 108 17.80 1.12 -4.08
N LYS A 109 16.86 2.08 -4.09
CA LYS A 109 15.61 1.97 -4.87
C LYS A 109 15.89 1.88 -6.38
N ILE A 110 16.86 2.64 -6.88
CA ILE A 110 17.26 2.55 -8.30
C ILE A 110 17.79 1.15 -8.62
N VAL A 111 18.65 0.60 -7.77
CA VAL A 111 19.17 -0.77 -7.93
C VAL A 111 18.04 -1.79 -7.94
N TYR A 112 17.10 -1.69 -6.99
CA TYR A 112 15.97 -2.63 -6.90
C TYR A 112 15.06 -2.55 -8.14
N ILE A 113 14.68 -1.35 -8.54
CA ILE A 113 13.80 -1.15 -9.71
C ILE A 113 14.47 -1.64 -10.99
N LYS A 114 15.77 -1.32 -11.21
CA LYS A 114 16.50 -1.78 -12.38
C LYS A 114 16.72 -3.30 -12.39
N ASN A 115 16.95 -3.91 -11.23
CA ASN A 115 17.04 -5.38 -11.15
C ASN A 115 15.70 -6.03 -11.52
N LEU A 116 14.60 -5.57 -10.95
CA LEU A 116 13.27 -6.08 -11.31
C LEU A 116 12.96 -5.89 -12.79
N ALA A 117 13.35 -4.75 -13.36
CA ALA A 117 13.20 -4.52 -14.81
C ALA A 117 13.97 -5.54 -15.65
N ARG A 118 15.23 -5.86 -15.27
CA ARG A 118 16.04 -6.89 -15.96
C ARG A 118 15.45 -8.29 -15.81
N GLU A 119 14.93 -8.61 -14.64
CA GLU A 119 14.34 -9.93 -14.38
C GLU A 119 13.04 -10.13 -15.14
N ILE A 120 12.21 -9.09 -15.28
CA ILE A 120 11.02 -9.11 -16.14
C ILE A 120 11.43 -9.25 -17.61
N ASP A 121 12.39 -8.44 -18.07
CA ASP A 121 12.85 -8.44 -19.46
C ASP A 121 13.46 -9.77 -19.88
N SER A 122 14.14 -10.45 -18.95
CA SER A 122 14.72 -11.80 -19.18
C SER A 122 13.74 -12.96 -18.91
N GLY A 123 12.49 -12.68 -18.54
CA GLY A 123 11.50 -13.72 -18.22
C GLY A 123 11.69 -14.42 -16.87
N ARG A 124 12.70 -14.05 -16.06
CA ARG A 124 12.89 -14.64 -14.71
C ARG A 124 11.84 -14.19 -13.71
N LEU A 125 11.22 -13.03 -13.90
CA LEU A 125 10.08 -12.55 -13.13
C LEU A 125 8.87 -12.43 -14.05
N ASP A 126 8.01 -13.45 -14.02
CA ASP A 126 6.74 -13.44 -14.74
C ASP A 126 5.60 -13.02 -13.82
N LEU A 127 5.24 -11.73 -13.87
CA LEU A 127 4.16 -11.17 -13.07
C LEU A 127 2.77 -11.67 -13.49
N THR A 128 2.63 -12.17 -14.73
CA THR A 128 1.39 -12.79 -15.21
C THR A 128 1.20 -14.17 -14.63
N ALA A 129 2.28 -14.97 -14.56
CA ALA A 129 2.26 -16.25 -13.88
C ALA A 129 1.97 -16.06 -12.37
N ILE A 130 2.64 -15.11 -11.71
CA ILE A 130 2.42 -14.81 -10.29
C ILE A 130 0.95 -14.42 -10.01
N ALA A 131 0.31 -13.69 -10.90
CA ALA A 131 -1.08 -13.31 -10.74
C ALA A 131 -2.07 -14.50 -10.72
N ARG A 132 -1.65 -15.65 -11.26
CA ARG A 132 -2.45 -16.91 -11.29
C ARG A 132 -2.15 -17.86 -10.13
N MET A 133 -1.09 -17.62 -9.36
CA MET A 133 -0.72 -18.42 -8.19
C MET A 133 -1.70 -18.18 -7.02
N ASP A 134 -1.75 -19.09 -6.07
CA ASP A 134 -2.32 -18.81 -4.75
C ASP A 134 -1.52 -17.74 -4.01
N ASP A 135 -2.04 -17.26 -2.87
CA ASP A 135 -1.44 -16.13 -2.17
C ASP A 135 -0.07 -16.48 -1.58
N ASP A 136 0.12 -17.68 -1.05
CA ASP A 136 1.39 -18.12 -0.44
C ASP A 136 2.47 -18.31 -1.50
N ALA A 137 2.16 -18.98 -2.60
CA ALA A 137 3.06 -19.13 -3.73
C ALA A 137 3.43 -17.77 -4.37
N ALA A 138 2.46 -16.88 -4.55
CA ALA A 138 2.68 -15.54 -5.07
C ALA A 138 3.56 -14.69 -4.13
N MET A 139 3.34 -14.78 -2.81
CA MET A 139 4.18 -14.16 -1.79
C MET A 139 5.62 -14.66 -1.85
N ALA A 140 5.81 -15.98 -1.93
CA ALA A 140 7.13 -16.59 -2.02
C ALA A 140 7.86 -16.17 -3.30
N ALA A 141 7.18 -16.24 -4.45
CA ALA A 141 7.73 -15.84 -5.74
C ALA A 141 8.16 -14.38 -5.75
N LEU A 142 7.32 -13.45 -5.26
CA LEU A 142 7.68 -12.03 -5.19
C LEU A 142 8.87 -11.78 -4.28
N ARG A 143 8.92 -12.43 -3.11
CA ARG A 143 9.98 -12.25 -2.11
C ARG A 143 11.34 -12.83 -2.52
N ALA A 144 11.39 -13.71 -3.50
CA ALA A 144 12.64 -14.20 -4.08
C ALA A 144 13.46 -13.07 -4.75
N HIS A 145 12.84 -11.94 -5.07
CA HIS A 145 13.47 -10.84 -5.79
C HIS A 145 13.99 -9.74 -4.85
N LYS A 146 15.23 -9.31 -5.08
CA LYS A 146 15.89 -8.27 -4.27
C LYS A 146 15.12 -6.96 -4.28
N GLY A 147 14.81 -6.45 -3.08
CA GLY A 147 14.04 -5.20 -2.90
C GLY A 147 12.54 -5.44 -2.64
N ILE A 148 12.07 -6.68 -2.72
CA ILE A 148 10.71 -7.07 -2.36
C ILE A 148 10.73 -7.89 -1.05
N GLY A 149 10.48 -7.21 0.07
CA GLY A 149 10.24 -7.85 1.37
C GLY A 149 8.76 -8.23 1.55
N ARG A 150 8.42 -8.83 2.72
CA ARG A 150 7.05 -9.21 3.10
C ARG A 150 6.06 -8.07 2.83
N TRP A 151 6.28 -6.90 3.41
CA TRP A 151 5.41 -5.72 3.25
C TRP A 151 5.18 -5.33 1.77
N SER A 152 6.24 -5.35 0.94
CA SER A 152 6.12 -4.97 -0.46
C SER A 152 5.33 -5.99 -1.28
N ALA A 153 5.51 -7.29 -1.00
CA ALA A 153 4.75 -8.35 -1.63
C ALA A 153 3.26 -8.29 -1.20
N GLU A 154 2.97 -8.11 0.09
CA GLU A 154 1.61 -7.89 0.61
C GLU A 154 0.92 -6.72 -0.09
N LEU A 155 1.60 -5.57 -0.23
CA LEU A 155 1.02 -4.43 -0.94
C LEU A 155 0.77 -4.69 -2.43
N TYR A 156 1.61 -5.52 -3.07
CA TYR A 156 1.40 -5.88 -4.48
C TYR A 156 0.17 -6.79 -4.62
N LEU A 157 0.04 -7.82 -3.80
CA LEU A 157 -1.13 -8.70 -3.78
C LEU A 157 -2.41 -7.89 -3.49
N LEU A 158 -2.39 -7.01 -2.50
CA LEU A 158 -3.55 -6.24 -2.08
C LEU A 158 -3.97 -5.18 -3.10
N PHE A 159 -3.05 -4.32 -3.56
CA PHE A 159 -3.40 -3.17 -4.39
C PHE A 159 -3.37 -3.46 -5.90
N SER A 160 -2.47 -4.35 -6.35
CA SER A 160 -2.27 -4.62 -7.77
C SER A 160 -3.04 -5.87 -8.22
N LEU A 161 -3.04 -6.94 -7.42
CA LEU A 161 -3.77 -8.17 -7.71
C LEU A 161 -5.15 -8.23 -7.05
N LYS A 162 -5.47 -7.30 -6.14
CA LYS A 162 -6.76 -7.19 -5.44
C LYS A 162 -7.16 -8.46 -4.71
N ARG A 163 -6.18 -9.15 -4.12
CA ARG A 163 -6.44 -10.34 -3.34
C ARG A 163 -7.26 -10.01 -2.09
N PRO A 164 -8.31 -10.79 -1.76
CA PRO A 164 -9.28 -10.44 -0.70
C PRO A 164 -8.74 -10.61 0.71
N ASP A 165 -7.74 -11.47 0.91
CA ASP A 165 -7.31 -11.90 2.24
C ASP A 165 -5.82 -11.65 2.54
N VAL A 166 -5.30 -10.51 2.12
CA VAL A 166 -3.91 -10.08 2.40
C VAL A 166 -3.87 -9.15 3.62
N TRP A 167 -2.90 -9.40 4.51
CA TRP A 167 -2.75 -8.63 5.75
C TRP A 167 -1.35 -8.04 5.90
N PRO A 168 -1.17 -6.73 5.70
CA PRO A 168 0.14 -6.07 5.80
C PRO A 168 0.50 -5.77 7.27
N ALA A 169 0.80 -6.82 8.04
CA ALA A 169 1.10 -6.74 9.47
C ALA A 169 2.26 -5.80 9.81
N GLY A 170 3.23 -5.64 8.90
CA GLY A 170 4.36 -4.73 9.04
C GLY A 170 4.08 -3.27 8.69
N ASP A 171 2.88 -2.93 8.19
CA ASP A 171 2.56 -1.55 7.81
C ASP A 171 2.34 -0.65 9.05
N LEU A 172 3.15 0.41 9.15
CA LEU A 172 3.13 1.30 10.31
C LEU A 172 1.75 1.97 10.48
N ALA A 173 1.13 2.43 9.40
CA ALA A 173 -0.14 3.13 9.49
C ALA A 173 -1.28 2.18 9.90
N VAL A 174 -1.27 0.94 9.39
CA VAL A 174 -2.23 -0.11 9.80
C VAL A 174 -2.02 -0.48 11.27
N ARG A 175 -0.76 -0.63 11.73
CA ARG A 175 -0.44 -0.91 13.14
C ARG A 175 -0.89 0.21 14.07
N MET A 176 -0.65 1.47 13.68
CA MET A 176 -1.07 2.63 14.47
C MET A 176 -2.60 2.80 14.47
N ALA A 177 -3.27 2.56 13.34
CA ALA A 177 -4.72 2.53 13.26
C ALA A 177 -5.31 1.47 14.19
N LEU A 178 -4.76 0.25 14.15
CA LEU A 178 -5.22 -0.85 14.99
C LEU A 178 -5.00 -0.59 16.48
N ARG A 179 -3.81 -0.06 16.83
CA ARG A 179 -3.55 0.39 18.21
C ARG A 179 -4.67 1.29 18.73
N LYS A 180 -5.08 2.25 17.92
CA LYS A 180 -6.10 3.22 18.29
C LYS A 180 -7.49 2.61 18.32
N LEU A 181 -7.85 1.88 17.29
CA LEU A 181 -9.15 1.21 17.19
C LEU A 181 -9.43 0.35 18.44
N MET A 182 -8.47 -0.47 18.81
CA MET A 182 -8.56 -1.40 19.95
C MET A 182 -8.04 -0.83 21.28
N ARG A 183 -7.76 0.47 21.35
CA ARG A 183 -7.28 1.17 22.56
C ARG A 183 -6.07 0.50 23.22
N LEU A 184 -5.13 -0.03 22.41
CA LEU A 184 -3.96 -0.72 22.91
C LEU A 184 -2.93 0.29 23.46
N ARG A 185 -2.24 -0.08 24.56
CA ARG A 185 -1.20 0.76 25.19
C ARG A 185 -0.02 1.04 24.25
N ALA A 186 0.36 0.04 23.45
CA ALA A 186 1.47 0.14 22.49
C ALA A 186 1.05 -0.42 21.12
N ALA A 187 1.75 0.02 20.06
CA ALA A 187 1.54 -0.54 18.74
C ALA A 187 1.90 -2.04 18.74
N PRO A 188 1.01 -2.92 18.25
CA PRO A 188 1.26 -4.35 18.23
C PRO A 188 2.43 -4.70 17.30
N ASP A 189 3.21 -5.71 17.63
CA ASP A 189 4.19 -6.32 16.72
C ASP A 189 3.48 -7.12 15.61
N GLU A 190 4.24 -7.57 14.62
CA GLU A 190 3.67 -8.30 13.47
C GLU A 190 2.94 -9.58 13.90
N LYS A 191 3.49 -10.35 14.86
CA LYS A 191 2.87 -11.58 15.36
C LYS A 191 1.52 -11.31 16.04
N ARG A 192 1.44 -10.22 16.81
CA ARG A 192 0.19 -9.79 17.44
C ARG A 192 -0.79 -9.26 16.40
N MET A 193 -0.32 -8.54 15.39
CA MET A 193 -1.12 -8.09 14.24
C MET A 193 -1.75 -9.29 13.52
N ASP A 194 -0.97 -10.34 13.23
CA ASP A 194 -1.46 -11.54 12.55
C ASP A 194 -2.55 -12.24 13.40
N ARG A 195 -2.34 -12.37 14.72
CA ARG A 195 -3.34 -12.97 15.64
C ARG A 195 -4.64 -12.17 15.72
N ILE A 196 -4.54 -10.85 15.77
CA ILE A 196 -5.74 -9.98 15.84
C ILE A 196 -6.56 -10.10 14.55
N ALA A 197 -5.90 -10.21 13.40
CA ALA A 197 -6.57 -10.26 12.11
C ALA A 197 -7.07 -11.66 11.70
N GLU A 198 -6.76 -12.70 12.46
CA GLU A 198 -7.19 -14.06 12.11
C GLU A 198 -8.73 -14.23 12.02
N PRO A 199 -9.54 -13.69 12.96
CA PRO A 199 -11.00 -13.73 12.85
C PRO A 199 -11.59 -12.96 11.67
N TRP A 200 -10.80 -12.08 11.04
CA TRP A 200 -11.24 -11.27 9.91
C TRP A 200 -11.13 -11.98 8.55
N ARG A 201 -10.58 -13.19 8.52
CA ARG A 201 -10.56 -14.00 7.30
C ARG A 201 -11.98 -14.28 6.78
N PRO A 202 -12.20 -14.28 5.47
CA PRO A 202 -11.26 -14.02 4.36
C PRO A 202 -11.24 -12.53 3.89
N TYR A 203 -11.52 -11.57 4.77
CA TYR A 203 -11.72 -10.16 4.44
C TYR A 203 -10.59 -9.24 4.94
N ARG A 204 -9.40 -9.80 5.25
CA ARG A 204 -8.30 -9.02 5.85
C ARG A 204 -7.82 -7.87 4.97
N SER A 205 -7.93 -7.97 3.64
CA SER A 205 -7.63 -6.85 2.74
C SER A 205 -8.61 -5.69 2.92
N ALA A 206 -9.88 -5.97 3.10
CA ALA A 206 -10.88 -4.93 3.39
C ALA A 206 -10.61 -4.26 4.74
N ALA A 207 -10.26 -5.05 5.77
CA ALA A 207 -9.86 -4.54 7.07
C ALA A 207 -8.62 -3.62 6.97
N ALA A 208 -7.58 -4.01 6.24
CA ALA A 208 -6.38 -3.19 6.03
C ALA A 208 -6.70 -1.87 5.31
N LEU A 209 -7.50 -1.92 4.25
CA LEU A 209 -7.94 -0.73 3.51
C LEU A 209 -8.78 0.21 4.39
N PHE A 210 -9.65 -0.36 5.22
CA PHE A 210 -10.44 0.38 6.19
C PHE A 210 -9.55 1.01 7.27
N LEU A 211 -8.58 0.30 7.82
CA LEU A 211 -7.65 0.84 8.81
C LEU A 211 -6.80 1.99 8.27
N TRP A 212 -6.34 1.95 7.01
CA TRP A 212 -5.71 3.12 6.40
C TRP A 212 -6.67 4.30 6.23
N HIS A 213 -7.95 4.08 5.99
CA HIS A 213 -8.98 5.11 5.94
C HIS A 213 -9.20 5.70 7.33
N TYR A 214 -9.42 4.86 8.33
CA TYR A 214 -9.55 5.22 9.74
C TYR A 214 -8.36 6.03 10.24
N TYR A 215 -7.12 5.60 9.92
CA TYR A 215 -5.89 6.32 10.29
C TYR A 215 -5.86 7.77 9.84
N ARG A 216 -6.49 8.10 8.72
CA ARG A 216 -6.47 9.43 8.10
C ARG A 216 -7.74 10.22 8.32
N HIS A 217 -8.73 9.65 8.96
CA HIS A 217 -10.03 10.27 9.12
C HIS A 217 -9.94 11.50 10.04
N PRO A 218 -10.40 12.70 9.63
CA PRO A 218 -10.23 13.94 10.40
C PRO A 218 -10.99 13.93 11.74
N GLY A 219 -12.04 13.12 11.86
CA GLY A 219 -12.78 12.92 13.13
C GLY A 219 -12.09 12.01 14.14
N ILE A 220 -10.91 11.46 13.78
CA ILE A 220 -10.13 10.62 14.67
C ILE A 220 -8.94 11.43 15.19
N PRO A 221 -8.94 11.97 16.41
CA PRO A 221 -7.86 12.81 16.93
C PRO A 221 -6.57 12.02 17.11
N GLY A 222 -5.45 12.61 16.70
CA GLY A 222 -4.08 12.23 17.05
C GLY A 222 -3.71 10.74 16.88
N VAL A 223 -3.29 10.36 15.66
CA VAL A 223 -2.49 9.14 15.46
C VAL A 223 -1.04 9.52 15.32
#